data_7cd313d3627d1a25bb2f0fe954eebea1
#
_entry.id   7cd313d3627d1a25bb2f0fe954eebea1
#
_cell.length_a   1.000
_cell.length_b   1.000
_cell.length_c   1.000
_cell.angle_alpha   90.00
_cell.angle_beta   90.00
_cell.angle_gamma   90.00
#
_symmetry.space_group_name_H-M   'P 1'
#
loop_
_entity.id
_entity.type
_entity.pdbx_description
1 polymer ?
#
loop_
_entity_poly.entity_id
_entity_poly.type
_entity_poly.pdbx_seq_one_letter_code
_entity_poly.pdbx_strand_id
1 'polypeptide(L)'
;MSEKNLNFDQPVERRGTHSLKYDFAEERGRKKDILPLWVADMDFKTSSFVQEALIRQAEHGIYGYTESDQEYYDAVSSWMERRHGWKIDKEWITKTPGIVFALAMAVKAYTAPGDYGLIQDPVYYPFREVIESNDRKVAANILIRKEDGSYAIDFEDFERQIVEKGVKLFLFCSPHNPVSRVWTREEVERLGDICLKHQVIIVSDEIHADFVFEGKHQVLVDLKDEYKDITVTCTSPGKTFNLAGLQISNIIIPNASLRKEFQH
;
A
#
# COMPACT_ATOMS: atom_id res chain seq x y z
N MET A 1 2.97 -0.01 -32.57
CA MET A 1 1.82 0.55 -31.84
C MET A 1 1.96 2.05 -31.91
N SER A 2 0.99 2.79 -32.49
CA SER A 2 1.06 4.25 -32.54
C SER A 2 1.03 4.78 -31.08
N GLU A 3 1.94 5.68 -30.73
CA GLU A 3 1.87 6.46 -29.50
C GLU A 3 0.53 7.21 -29.49
N LYS A 4 -0.45 6.65 -28.77
CA LYS A 4 -1.66 7.41 -28.45
C LYS A 4 -1.21 8.46 -27.44
N ASN A 5 -1.09 9.72 -27.89
CA ASN A 5 -0.65 10.83 -27.07
C ASN A 5 -1.53 10.95 -25.81
N LEU A 6 -0.93 10.65 -24.66
CA LEU A 6 -1.52 11.00 -23.36
C LEU A 6 -1.48 12.53 -23.24
N ASN A 7 -2.65 13.15 -23.09
CA ASN A 7 -2.74 14.59 -22.90
C ASN A 7 -3.06 14.89 -21.43
N PHE A 8 -2.03 15.21 -20.65
CA PHE A 8 -2.15 15.57 -19.22
C PHE A 8 -2.56 17.03 -19.00
N ASP A 9 -2.58 17.86 -20.06
CA ASP A 9 -2.99 19.26 -19.97
C ASP A 9 -4.50 19.45 -20.19
N GLN A 10 -5.19 18.38 -20.59
CA GLN A 10 -6.64 18.44 -20.81
C GLN A 10 -7.39 18.37 -19.48
N PRO A 11 -8.09 19.45 -19.06
CA PRO A 11 -8.92 19.41 -17.86
C PRO A 11 -10.04 18.37 -17.99
N VAL A 12 -10.31 17.66 -16.88
CA VAL A 12 -11.40 16.69 -16.77
C VAL A 12 -12.35 17.15 -15.69
N GLU A 13 -13.61 17.43 -16.04
CA GLU A 13 -14.62 17.75 -15.04
C GLU A 13 -14.93 16.51 -14.19
N ARG A 14 -14.80 16.69 -12.89
CA ARG A 14 -14.97 15.62 -11.90
C ARG A 14 -16.24 15.76 -11.05
N ARG A 15 -16.89 16.95 -11.08
CA ARG A 15 -18.15 17.17 -10.35
C ARG A 15 -19.32 16.49 -11.07
N GLY A 16 -20.25 15.95 -10.29
CA GLY A 16 -21.38 15.20 -10.81
C GLY A 16 -21.04 13.77 -11.27
N THR A 17 -19.86 13.27 -10.90
CA THR A 17 -19.41 11.91 -11.23
C THR A 17 -19.37 10.97 -10.04
N HIS A 18 -19.94 11.37 -8.90
CA HIS A 18 -19.83 10.70 -7.61
C HIS A 18 -18.37 10.60 -7.11
N SER A 19 -17.54 11.55 -7.50
CA SER A 19 -16.16 11.61 -7.03
C SER A 19 -16.11 11.94 -5.53
N LEU A 20 -15.53 11.03 -4.75
CA LEU A 20 -15.30 11.23 -3.32
C LEU A 20 -14.56 12.55 -3.03
N LYS A 21 -13.62 12.90 -3.91
CA LYS A 21 -12.75 14.07 -3.81
C LYS A 21 -13.51 15.39 -4.05
N TYR A 22 -14.49 15.39 -4.95
CA TYR A 22 -15.19 16.60 -5.40
C TYR A 22 -16.63 16.70 -4.89
N ASP A 23 -17.43 15.63 -5.00
CA ASP A 23 -18.87 15.69 -4.79
C ASP A 23 -19.27 15.53 -3.31
N PHE A 24 -18.40 14.95 -2.48
CA PHE A 24 -18.66 14.66 -1.06
C PHE A 24 -17.83 15.53 -0.10
N ALA A 25 -17.33 16.69 -0.57
CA ALA A 25 -16.51 17.58 0.24
C ALA A 25 -17.30 18.19 1.42
N GLU A 26 -18.53 18.67 1.17
CA GLU A 26 -19.38 19.31 2.19
C GLU A 26 -19.82 18.31 3.27
N GLU A 27 -20.20 17.09 2.90
CA GLU A 27 -20.55 16.01 3.84
C GLU A 27 -19.40 15.63 4.77
N ARG A 28 -18.16 15.92 4.34
CA ARG A 28 -16.92 15.72 5.10
C ARG A 28 -16.44 16.98 5.81
N GLY A 29 -17.31 17.99 5.97
CA GLY A 29 -17.01 19.23 6.68
C GLY A 29 -16.05 20.16 5.95
N ARG A 30 -15.89 20.03 4.62
CA ARG A 30 -15.05 20.89 3.79
C ARG A 30 -15.88 21.91 3.03
N LYS A 31 -15.27 23.00 2.59
CA LYS A 31 -15.95 23.99 1.75
C LYS A 31 -16.23 23.42 0.36
N LYS A 32 -17.38 23.77 -0.21
CA LYS A 32 -17.83 23.30 -1.54
C LYS A 32 -16.87 23.65 -2.68
N ASP A 33 -16.21 24.79 -2.58
CA ASP A 33 -15.33 25.38 -3.59
C ASP A 33 -13.83 25.17 -3.28
N ILE A 34 -13.51 24.31 -2.31
CA ILE A 34 -12.13 24.03 -1.95
C ILE A 34 -11.39 23.34 -3.13
N LEU A 35 -10.13 23.77 -3.37
CA LEU A 35 -9.24 23.02 -4.22
C LEU A 35 -8.85 21.72 -3.51
N PRO A 36 -9.26 20.54 -4.02
CA PRO A 36 -9.09 19.30 -3.29
C PRO A 36 -7.66 18.73 -3.46
N LEU A 37 -6.90 18.70 -2.36
CA LEU A 37 -5.56 18.11 -2.29
C LEU A 37 -5.49 16.94 -1.29
N TRP A 38 -6.60 16.26 -1.02
CA TRP A 38 -6.76 15.35 0.12
C TRP A 38 -7.01 13.88 -0.25
N VAL A 39 -7.53 13.58 -1.44
CA VAL A 39 -7.63 12.21 -1.95
C VAL A 39 -6.59 12.01 -3.05
N ALA A 40 -5.79 10.97 -2.92
CA ALA A 40 -4.69 10.69 -3.84
C ALA A 40 -5.14 9.92 -5.09
N ASP A 41 -6.23 10.33 -5.72
CA ASP A 41 -6.56 9.98 -7.10
C ASP A 41 -6.17 11.16 -8.03
N MET A 42 -5.75 10.83 -9.25
CA MET A 42 -5.31 11.85 -10.22
C MET A 42 -6.50 12.47 -10.93
N ASP A 43 -6.33 13.72 -11.37
CA ASP A 43 -7.32 14.43 -12.19
C ASP A 43 -7.06 14.25 -13.69
N PHE A 44 -6.23 13.29 -14.08
CA PHE A 44 -5.95 12.87 -15.44
C PHE A 44 -6.74 11.60 -15.78
N LYS A 45 -7.12 11.46 -17.03
CA LYS A 45 -7.67 10.19 -17.53
C LYS A 45 -6.58 9.11 -17.46
N THR A 46 -6.96 7.90 -17.07
CA THR A 46 -6.09 6.74 -17.26
C THR A 46 -5.83 6.50 -18.76
N SER A 47 -4.80 5.72 -19.08
CA SER A 47 -4.43 5.50 -20.48
C SER A 47 -5.56 4.89 -21.31
N SER A 48 -5.59 5.19 -22.62
CA SER A 48 -6.57 4.62 -23.54
C SER A 48 -6.52 3.08 -23.60
N PHE A 49 -5.35 2.49 -23.39
CA PHE A 49 -5.20 1.03 -23.34
C PHE A 49 -6.01 0.40 -22.19
N VAL A 50 -5.98 1.04 -21.01
CA VAL A 50 -6.78 0.60 -19.86
C VAL A 50 -8.27 0.81 -20.13
N GLN A 51 -8.65 1.99 -20.65
CA GLN A 51 -10.05 2.27 -20.99
C GLN A 51 -10.61 1.27 -22.01
N GLU A 52 -9.86 0.97 -23.08
CA GLU A 52 -10.25 0.00 -24.11
C GLU A 52 -10.40 -1.42 -23.53
N ALA A 53 -9.54 -1.84 -22.58
CA ALA A 53 -9.66 -3.13 -21.92
C ALA A 53 -10.95 -3.21 -21.09
N LEU A 54 -11.28 -2.14 -20.34
CA LEU A 54 -12.51 -2.06 -19.55
C LEU A 54 -13.76 -2.04 -20.44
N ILE A 55 -13.72 -1.30 -21.55
CA ILE A 55 -14.84 -1.24 -22.52
C ILE A 55 -15.10 -2.63 -23.11
N ARG A 56 -14.07 -3.34 -23.57
CA ARG A 56 -14.24 -4.72 -24.08
C ARG A 56 -14.91 -5.63 -23.06
N GLN A 57 -14.53 -5.52 -21.80
CA GLN A 57 -15.14 -6.33 -20.74
C GLN A 57 -16.59 -5.91 -20.47
N ALA A 58 -16.89 -4.62 -20.54
CA ALA A 58 -18.25 -4.10 -20.40
C ALA A 58 -19.15 -4.54 -21.57
N GLU A 59 -18.65 -4.50 -22.80
CA GLU A 59 -19.38 -4.94 -24.01
C GLU A 59 -19.66 -6.44 -24.01
N HIS A 60 -18.82 -7.25 -23.38
CA HIS A 60 -19.10 -8.68 -23.19
C HIS A 60 -20.39 -8.92 -22.40
N GLY A 61 -20.70 -8.06 -21.42
CA GLY A 61 -22.00 -7.98 -20.74
C GLY A 61 -22.31 -9.13 -19.76
N ILE A 62 -21.40 -10.07 -19.53
CA ILE A 62 -21.56 -11.14 -18.55
C ILE A 62 -20.52 -10.95 -17.44
N TYR A 63 -20.98 -10.60 -16.25
CA TYR A 63 -20.13 -10.30 -15.08
C TYR A 63 -20.17 -11.47 -14.09
N GLY A 64 -19.91 -12.67 -14.59
CA GLY A 64 -19.81 -13.88 -13.78
C GLY A 64 -18.51 -13.97 -12.98
N TYR A 65 -18.37 -15.06 -12.23
CA TYR A 65 -17.11 -15.33 -11.52
C TYR A 65 -15.98 -15.53 -12.52
N THR A 66 -14.87 -14.84 -12.26
CA THR A 66 -13.66 -14.91 -13.09
C THR A 66 -12.46 -15.27 -12.24
N GLU A 67 -11.47 -15.90 -12.84
CA GLU A 67 -10.18 -16.19 -12.23
C GLU A 67 -9.07 -15.49 -13.00
N SER A 68 -7.98 -15.18 -12.30
CA SER A 68 -6.79 -14.61 -12.95
C SER A 68 -6.02 -15.71 -13.67
N ASP A 69 -5.69 -15.44 -14.92
CA ASP A 69 -4.88 -16.31 -15.76
C ASP A 69 -3.38 -16.03 -15.62
N GLN A 70 -2.56 -16.74 -16.40
CA GLN A 70 -1.13 -16.57 -16.40
C GLN A 70 -0.71 -15.15 -16.82
N GLU A 71 -1.44 -14.53 -17.75
CA GLU A 71 -1.14 -13.16 -18.24
C GLU A 71 -1.21 -12.13 -17.11
N TYR A 72 -2.17 -12.28 -16.19
CA TYR A 72 -2.26 -11.42 -15.00
C TYR A 72 -1.00 -11.54 -14.12
N TYR A 73 -0.61 -12.76 -13.81
CA TYR A 73 0.57 -13.01 -12.95
C TYR A 73 1.87 -12.56 -13.61
N ASP A 74 2.00 -12.78 -14.91
CA ASP A 74 3.15 -12.31 -15.70
C ASP A 74 3.23 -10.78 -15.73
N ALA A 75 2.09 -10.10 -15.84
CA ALA A 75 2.04 -8.64 -15.81
C ALA A 75 2.52 -8.08 -14.47
N VAL A 76 2.05 -8.64 -13.35
CA VAL A 76 2.46 -8.23 -11.99
C VAL A 76 3.95 -8.52 -11.77
N SER A 77 4.40 -9.75 -12.07
CA SER A 77 5.80 -10.16 -11.88
C SER A 77 6.75 -9.33 -12.74
N SER A 78 6.42 -9.14 -14.01
CA SER A 78 7.19 -8.30 -14.92
C SER A 78 7.27 -6.83 -14.47
N TRP A 79 6.19 -6.29 -13.87
CA TRP A 79 6.22 -4.95 -13.32
C TRP A 79 7.19 -4.84 -12.15
N MET A 80 7.09 -5.76 -11.18
CA MET A 80 7.95 -5.77 -10.00
C MET A 80 9.42 -5.94 -10.37
N GLU A 81 9.74 -6.84 -11.30
CA GLU A 81 11.12 -7.02 -11.76
C GLU A 81 11.66 -5.79 -12.50
N ARG A 82 10.92 -5.25 -13.47
CA ARG A 82 11.40 -4.12 -14.29
C ARG A 82 11.48 -2.79 -13.54
N ARG A 83 10.52 -2.53 -12.65
CA ARG A 83 10.44 -1.25 -11.93
C ARG A 83 11.19 -1.24 -10.63
N HIS A 84 11.19 -2.36 -9.92
CA HIS A 84 11.72 -2.44 -8.55
C HIS A 84 12.89 -3.43 -8.40
N GLY A 85 13.18 -4.24 -9.43
CA GLY A 85 14.26 -5.22 -9.42
C GLY A 85 13.95 -6.50 -8.66
N TRP A 86 12.72 -6.65 -8.19
CA TRP A 86 12.30 -7.79 -7.36
C TRP A 86 11.60 -8.85 -8.21
N LYS A 87 12.16 -10.06 -8.21
CA LYS A 87 11.57 -11.24 -8.85
C LYS A 87 10.61 -11.92 -7.89
N ILE A 88 9.39 -12.12 -8.34
CA ILE A 88 8.34 -12.74 -7.54
C ILE A 88 7.77 -13.98 -8.26
N ASP A 89 7.37 -14.98 -7.47
CA ASP A 89 6.67 -16.15 -7.96
C ASP A 89 5.15 -15.91 -7.88
N LYS A 90 4.41 -16.46 -8.86
CA LYS A 90 2.95 -16.29 -8.91
C LYS A 90 2.23 -16.85 -7.67
N GLU A 91 2.76 -17.92 -7.09
CA GLU A 91 2.23 -18.55 -5.89
C GLU A 91 2.29 -17.64 -4.66
N TRP A 92 3.13 -16.60 -4.68
CA TRP A 92 3.23 -15.64 -3.59
C TRP A 92 2.10 -14.61 -3.62
N ILE A 93 1.39 -14.49 -4.75
CA ILE A 93 0.41 -13.42 -4.98
C ILE A 93 -0.98 -13.85 -4.50
N THR A 94 -1.54 -13.08 -3.57
CA THR A 94 -2.94 -13.14 -3.14
C THR A 94 -3.62 -11.82 -3.51
N LYS A 95 -4.81 -11.88 -4.11
CA LYS A 95 -5.57 -10.67 -4.50
C LYS A 95 -6.52 -10.25 -3.40
N THR A 96 -6.65 -8.93 -3.21
CA THR A 96 -7.65 -8.36 -2.29
C THR A 96 -8.34 -7.14 -2.92
N PRO A 97 -9.56 -6.80 -2.46
CA PRO A 97 -10.28 -5.60 -2.91
C PRO A 97 -9.71 -4.32 -2.26
N GLY A 98 -8.46 -3.99 -2.59
CA GLY A 98 -7.76 -2.83 -2.06
C GLY A 98 -6.87 -3.13 -0.84
N ILE A 99 -5.88 -2.26 -0.61
CA ILE A 99 -4.85 -2.47 0.43
C ILE A 99 -5.42 -2.30 1.84
N VAL A 100 -6.32 -1.35 2.08
CA VAL A 100 -6.92 -1.17 3.42
C VAL A 100 -7.63 -2.45 3.88
N PHE A 101 -8.32 -3.15 2.95
CA PHE A 101 -8.88 -4.48 3.23
C PHE A 101 -7.77 -5.49 3.58
N ALA A 102 -6.68 -5.50 2.82
CA ALA A 102 -5.55 -6.40 3.08
C ALA A 102 -4.90 -6.13 4.45
N LEU A 103 -4.73 -4.85 4.84
CA LEU A 103 -4.23 -4.48 6.16
C LEU A 103 -5.14 -5.02 7.27
N ALA A 104 -6.47 -4.89 7.12
CA ALA A 104 -7.43 -5.42 8.09
C ALA A 104 -7.37 -6.95 8.18
N MET A 105 -7.20 -7.65 7.04
CA MET A 105 -7.03 -9.11 7.02
C MET A 105 -5.72 -9.53 7.68
N ALA A 106 -4.62 -8.83 7.43
CA ALA A 106 -3.33 -9.10 8.07
C ALA A 106 -3.40 -8.90 9.60
N VAL A 107 -4.07 -7.83 10.07
CA VAL A 107 -4.33 -7.63 11.51
C VAL A 107 -5.06 -8.84 12.11
N LYS A 108 -6.08 -9.36 11.43
CA LYS A 108 -6.83 -10.54 11.91
C LYS A 108 -6.00 -11.82 11.84
N ALA A 109 -5.27 -12.04 10.76
CA ALA A 109 -4.50 -13.25 10.54
C ALA A 109 -3.36 -13.40 11.54
N TYR A 110 -2.63 -12.32 11.81
CA TYR A 110 -1.36 -12.38 12.54
C TYR A 110 -1.41 -11.90 13.98
N THR A 111 -2.60 -11.51 14.47
CA THR A 111 -2.76 -11.04 15.86
C THR A 111 -4.05 -11.55 16.47
N ALA A 112 -4.12 -11.59 17.79
CA ALA A 112 -5.33 -11.85 18.55
C ALA A 112 -5.96 -10.55 19.09
N PRO A 113 -7.26 -10.52 19.42
CA PRO A 113 -7.87 -9.39 20.12
C PRO A 113 -7.08 -9.02 21.37
N GLY A 114 -6.80 -7.71 21.53
CA GLY A 114 -5.99 -7.19 22.65
C GLY A 114 -4.49 -7.09 22.37
N ASP A 115 -3.96 -7.73 21.33
CA ASP A 115 -2.57 -7.58 20.87
C ASP A 115 -2.29 -6.16 20.36
N TYR A 116 -1.00 -5.82 20.27
CA TYR A 116 -0.55 -4.54 19.73
C TYR A 116 -0.08 -4.66 18.29
N GLY A 117 -0.61 -3.76 17.44
CA GLY A 117 -0.06 -3.42 16.13
C GLY A 117 0.72 -2.09 16.20
N LEU A 118 1.91 -2.06 15.58
CA LEU A 118 2.77 -0.88 15.53
C LEU A 118 2.51 -0.08 14.26
N ILE A 119 2.51 1.25 14.39
CA ILE A 119 2.49 2.21 13.29
C ILE A 119 3.51 3.32 13.54
N GLN A 120 3.87 4.09 12.51
CA GLN A 120 4.78 5.23 12.60
C GLN A 120 4.03 6.54 12.31
N ASP A 121 3.57 7.21 13.37
CA ASP A 121 2.81 8.46 13.21
C ASP A 121 3.72 9.68 12.92
N PRO A 122 3.22 10.64 12.08
CA PRO A 122 1.93 10.62 11.38
C PRO A 122 1.95 9.67 10.18
N VAL A 123 0.91 8.85 10.03
CA VAL A 123 0.72 7.90 8.94
C VAL A 123 -0.70 8.00 8.38
N TYR A 124 -0.94 7.41 7.23
CA TYR A 124 -2.27 7.31 6.63
C TYR A 124 -3.28 6.74 7.64
N TYR A 125 -4.34 7.51 7.93
CA TYR A 125 -5.24 7.25 9.05
C TYR A 125 -5.86 5.85 9.10
N PRO A 126 -6.14 5.14 7.96
CA PRO A 126 -6.66 3.78 8.02
C PRO A 126 -5.74 2.76 8.70
N PHE A 127 -4.42 3.03 8.80
CA PHE A 127 -3.50 2.16 9.53
C PHE A 127 -3.91 1.99 11.00
N ARG A 128 -4.28 3.09 11.64
CA ARG A 128 -4.81 3.08 13.00
C ARG A 128 -6.20 2.44 13.05
N GLU A 129 -7.08 2.84 12.14
CA GLU A 129 -8.46 2.36 12.11
C GLU A 129 -8.55 0.84 11.96
N VAL A 130 -7.74 0.22 11.08
CA VAL A 130 -7.78 -1.24 10.89
C VAL A 130 -7.28 -2.01 12.11
N ILE A 131 -6.40 -1.44 12.93
CA ILE A 131 -5.97 -2.04 14.19
C ILE A 131 -7.10 -1.94 15.23
N GLU A 132 -7.61 -0.73 15.47
CA GLU A 132 -8.58 -0.45 16.51
C GLU A 132 -9.95 -1.08 16.22
N SER A 133 -10.44 -1.02 14.97
CA SER A 133 -11.72 -1.60 14.56
C SER A 133 -11.75 -3.14 14.57
N ASN A 134 -10.60 -3.76 14.75
CA ASN A 134 -10.49 -5.20 14.91
C ASN A 134 -10.13 -5.61 16.36
N ASP A 135 -10.40 -4.77 17.36
CA ASP A 135 -10.16 -5.03 18.77
C ASP A 135 -8.67 -5.22 19.13
N ARG A 136 -7.76 -4.64 18.35
CA ARG A 136 -6.33 -4.58 18.65
C ARG A 136 -5.96 -3.20 19.15
N LYS A 137 -4.80 -3.10 19.80
CA LYS A 137 -4.28 -1.86 20.36
C LYS A 137 -3.18 -1.28 19.49
N VAL A 138 -3.11 0.04 19.42
CA VAL A 138 -2.05 0.72 18.68
C VAL A 138 -0.84 0.98 19.56
N ALA A 139 0.32 0.54 19.11
CA ALA A 139 1.62 1.07 19.50
C ALA A 139 2.04 2.11 18.44
N ALA A 140 2.43 3.29 18.87
CA ALA A 140 2.83 4.36 17.95
C ALA A 140 4.29 4.73 18.19
N ASN A 141 5.10 4.58 17.14
CA ASN A 141 6.41 5.19 17.04
C ASN A 141 6.25 6.55 16.36
N ILE A 142 6.53 7.62 17.07
CA ILE A 142 6.34 8.99 16.57
C ILE A 142 7.56 9.39 15.74
N LEU A 143 7.35 9.71 14.48
CA LEU A 143 8.40 10.21 13.60
C LEU A 143 8.91 11.57 14.07
N ILE A 144 10.22 11.75 14.08
CA ILE A 144 10.87 13.00 14.48
C ILE A 144 10.82 13.98 13.29
N ARG A 145 10.09 15.10 13.47
CA ARG A 145 10.11 16.18 12.49
C ARG A 145 11.35 17.04 12.72
N LYS A 146 12.18 17.19 11.68
CA LYS A 146 13.38 18.01 11.70
C LYS A 146 13.06 19.48 11.39
N GLU A 147 14.05 20.36 11.61
CA GLU A 147 13.92 21.80 11.34
C GLU A 147 13.67 22.12 9.86
N ASP A 148 14.25 21.34 8.95
CA ASP A 148 14.03 21.44 7.50
C ASP A 148 12.67 20.92 7.03
N GLY A 149 11.85 20.43 7.94
CA GLY A 149 10.53 19.86 7.67
C GLY A 149 10.55 18.38 7.28
N SER A 150 11.71 17.76 7.10
CA SER A 150 11.82 16.33 6.85
C SER A 150 11.53 15.52 8.10
N TYR A 151 11.33 14.20 7.93
CA TYR A 151 11.04 13.29 9.03
C TYR A 151 12.09 12.20 9.15
N ALA A 152 12.37 11.76 10.36
CA ALA A 152 13.27 10.65 10.68
C ALA A 152 12.58 9.64 11.60
N ILE A 153 13.10 8.42 11.61
CA ILE A 153 12.64 7.35 12.49
C ILE A 153 13.40 7.44 13.82
N ASP A 154 12.68 7.41 14.94
CA ASP A 154 13.26 7.14 16.26
C ASP A 154 13.34 5.62 16.45
N PHE A 155 14.49 5.05 16.13
CA PHE A 155 14.71 3.60 16.21
C PHE A 155 14.78 3.08 17.65
N GLU A 156 15.20 3.91 18.59
CA GLU A 156 15.22 3.51 20.01
C GLU A 156 13.80 3.41 20.56
N ASP A 157 12.96 4.40 20.25
CA ASP A 157 11.53 4.33 20.57
C ASP A 157 10.85 3.18 19.83
N PHE A 158 11.17 2.97 18.54
CA PHE A 158 10.59 1.87 17.75
C PHE A 158 10.81 0.51 18.41
N GLU A 159 12.05 0.19 18.77
CA GLU A 159 12.38 -1.07 19.44
C GLU A 159 11.78 -1.13 20.85
N ARG A 160 11.81 -0.03 21.60
CA ARG A 160 11.17 0.05 22.93
C ARG A 160 9.67 -0.25 22.89
N GLN A 161 8.93 0.32 21.91
CA GLN A 161 7.49 0.04 21.73
C GLN A 161 7.25 -1.46 21.49
N ILE A 162 8.10 -2.09 20.69
CA ILE A 162 8.00 -3.53 20.39
C ILE A 162 8.16 -4.35 21.68
N VAL A 163 9.20 -4.07 22.44
CA VAL A 163 9.54 -4.85 23.65
C VAL A 163 8.54 -4.62 24.77
N GLU A 164 8.25 -3.36 25.12
CA GLU A 164 7.39 -3.03 26.25
C GLU A 164 5.93 -3.43 26.05
N LYS A 165 5.43 -3.36 24.81
CA LYS A 165 4.04 -3.69 24.48
C LYS A 165 3.85 -5.10 23.94
N GLY A 166 4.92 -5.82 23.64
CA GLY A 166 4.85 -7.14 23.04
C GLY A 166 4.17 -7.10 21.65
N VAL A 167 4.57 -6.13 20.82
CA VAL A 167 4.02 -5.93 19.47
C VAL A 167 4.15 -7.19 18.63
N LYS A 168 3.10 -7.55 17.90
CA LYS A 168 3.07 -8.72 17.02
C LYS A 168 3.14 -8.36 15.53
N LEU A 169 2.67 -7.18 15.18
CA LEU A 169 2.50 -6.73 13.80
C LEU A 169 2.97 -5.28 13.66
N PHE A 170 3.74 -5.01 12.62
CA PHE A 170 4.11 -3.65 12.21
C PHE A 170 3.49 -3.34 10.84
N LEU A 171 2.64 -2.32 10.78
CA LEU A 171 2.13 -1.77 9.53
C LEU A 171 3.08 -0.68 9.05
N PHE A 172 3.87 -0.99 8.04
CA PHE A 172 4.90 -0.13 7.47
C PHE A 172 4.40 0.56 6.20
N CYS A 173 4.57 1.89 6.11
CA CYS A 173 4.22 2.69 4.95
C CYS A 173 5.49 3.12 4.20
N SER A 174 5.68 2.64 2.97
CA SER A 174 6.90 2.92 2.19
C SER A 174 6.62 2.98 0.68
N PRO A 175 6.76 4.13 0.02
CA PRO A 175 6.99 5.50 0.55
C PRO A 175 5.94 5.96 1.54
N HIS A 176 6.34 6.78 2.52
CA HIS A 176 5.52 7.09 3.68
C HIS A 176 4.55 8.25 3.44
N ASN A 177 3.27 7.97 3.54
CA ASN A 177 2.18 8.93 3.48
C ASN A 177 1.68 9.25 4.92
N PRO A 178 1.56 10.54 5.35
CA PRO A 178 1.57 11.76 4.53
C PRO A 178 2.92 12.52 4.52
N VAL A 179 3.97 12.01 5.13
CA VAL A 179 5.21 12.77 5.32
C VAL A 179 6.10 12.83 4.07
N SER A 180 5.67 12.15 3.00
CA SER A 180 6.33 12.15 1.67
C SER A 180 7.80 11.69 1.70
N ARG A 181 8.12 10.73 2.61
CA ARG A 181 9.46 10.18 2.75
C ARG A 181 9.60 8.89 1.93
N VAL A 182 10.68 8.82 1.14
CA VAL A 182 11.26 7.58 0.66
C VAL A 182 12.34 7.17 1.64
N TRP A 183 12.18 6.05 2.32
CA TRP A 183 13.13 5.57 3.31
C TRP A 183 14.41 5.06 2.63
N THR A 184 15.57 5.35 3.22
CA THR A 184 16.85 4.84 2.69
C THR A 184 16.95 3.33 2.93
N ARG A 185 17.87 2.69 2.20
CA ARG A 185 18.15 1.26 2.38
C ARG A 185 18.50 0.93 3.84
N GLU A 186 19.34 1.74 4.44
CA GLU A 186 19.82 1.59 5.82
C GLU A 186 18.68 1.73 6.84
N GLU A 187 17.76 2.69 6.59
CA GLU A 187 16.58 2.87 7.45
C GLU A 187 15.66 1.64 7.37
N VAL A 188 15.39 1.13 6.16
CA VAL A 188 14.52 -0.04 5.95
C VAL A 188 15.15 -1.31 6.49
N GLU A 189 16.47 -1.54 6.27
CA GLU A 189 17.20 -2.68 6.82
C GLU A 189 17.17 -2.66 8.36
N ARG A 190 17.37 -1.49 8.97
CA ARG A 190 17.34 -1.38 10.45
C ARG A 190 15.96 -1.70 11.02
N LEU A 191 14.88 -1.26 10.37
CA LEU A 191 13.51 -1.64 10.77
C LEU A 191 13.30 -3.15 10.63
N GLY A 192 13.72 -3.71 9.50
CA GLY A 192 13.61 -5.16 9.23
C GLY A 192 14.39 -5.99 10.25
N ASP A 193 15.62 -5.60 10.57
CA ASP A 193 16.47 -6.30 11.57
C ASP A 193 15.86 -6.29 12.97
N ILE A 194 15.28 -5.15 13.39
CA ILE A 194 14.59 -5.06 14.68
C ILE A 194 13.36 -5.97 14.68
N CYS A 195 12.54 -5.93 13.63
CA CYS A 195 11.36 -6.79 13.52
C CYS A 195 11.74 -8.29 13.50
N LEU A 196 12.78 -8.66 12.75
CA LEU A 196 13.28 -10.02 12.68
C LEU A 196 13.75 -10.51 14.06
N LYS A 197 14.55 -9.70 14.77
CA LYS A 197 15.04 -9.97 16.13
C LYS A 197 13.91 -10.28 17.11
N HIS A 198 12.81 -9.56 17.01
CA HIS A 198 11.67 -9.66 17.93
C HIS A 198 10.50 -10.48 17.37
N GLN A 199 10.67 -11.13 16.21
CA GLN A 199 9.63 -11.93 15.54
C GLN A 199 8.33 -11.16 15.28
N VAL A 200 8.44 -9.89 14.90
CA VAL A 200 7.32 -9.02 14.51
C VAL A 200 7.07 -9.18 13.02
N ILE A 201 5.83 -9.48 12.64
CA ILE A 201 5.44 -9.55 11.23
C ILE A 201 5.33 -8.12 10.67
N ILE A 202 5.90 -7.90 9.48
CA ILE A 202 5.84 -6.62 8.79
C ILE A 202 4.82 -6.70 7.65
N VAL A 203 3.84 -5.80 7.66
CA VAL A 203 2.97 -5.57 6.49
C VAL A 203 3.42 -4.29 5.83
N SER A 204 4.16 -4.40 4.74
CA SER A 204 4.73 -3.29 3.98
C SER A 204 3.74 -2.81 2.94
N ASP A 205 3.11 -1.66 3.19
CA ASP A 205 2.27 -0.97 2.20
C ASP A 205 3.17 -0.16 1.27
N GLU A 206 3.38 -0.69 0.06
CA GLU A 206 4.24 -0.13 -0.98
C GLU A 206 3.43 0.46 -2.16
N ILE A 207 2.17 0.84 -1.92
CA ILE A 207 1.27 1.36 -2.98
C ILE A 207 1.83 2.61 -3.69
N HIS A 208 2.73 3.35 -3.04
CA HIS A 208 3.36 4.55 -3.58
C HIS A 208 4.74 4.29 -4.20
N ALA A 209 5.18 3.05 -4.32
CA ALA A 209 6.51 2.66 -4.81
C ALA A 209 6.92 3.29 -6.16
N ASP A 210 5.96 3.51 -7.06
CA ASP A 210 6.20 4.11 -8.37
C ASP A 210 6.34 5.65 -8.33
N PHE A 211 6.03 6.31 -7.20
CA PHE A 211 6.09 7.78 -7.04
C PHE A 211 7.36 8.22 -6.31
N VAL A 212 8.50 7.76 -6.79
CA VAL A 212 9.81 8.19 -6.29
C VAL A 212 10.43 9.13 -7.31
N PHE A 213 10.56 10.42 -6.94
CA PHE A 213 11.08 11.46 -7.82
C PHE A 213 12.60 11.62 -7.68
N GLU A 214 13.13 11.29 -6.51
CA GLU A 214 14.57 11.31 -6.21
C GLU A 214 14.96 10.03 -5.47
N GLY A 215 16.06 9.40 -5.87
CA GLY A 215 16.54 8.14 -5.28
C GLY A 215 15.82 6.90 -5.85
N LYS A 216 15.66 5.89 -5.02
CA LYS A 216 15.07 4.60 -5.40
C LYS A 216 14.25 4.04 -4.23
N HIS A 217 13.04 3.54 -4.54
CA HIS A 217 12.26 2.74 -3.60
C HIS A 217 13.00 1.46 -3.20
N GLN A 218 12.93 1.12 -1.92
CA GLN A 218 13.48 -0.11 -1.38
C GLN A 218 12.33 -1.09 -1.09
N VAL A 219 12.29 -2.19 -1.81
CA VAL A 219 11.35 -3.30 -1.52
C VAL A 219 11.88 -4.04 -0.29
N LEU A 220 11.22 -3.88 0.85
CA LEU A 220 11.74 -4.36 2.14
C LEU A 220 12.08 -5.85 2.11
N VAL A 221 11.18 -6.68 1.61
CA VAL A 221 11.32 -8.15 1.58
C VAL A 221 12.50 -8.64 0.74
N ASP A 222 12.98 -7.82 -0.22
CA ASP A 222 14.08 -8.16 -1.14
C ASP A 222 15.46 -7.72 -0.63
N LEU A 223 15.52 -7.03 0.51
CA LEU A 223 16.80 -6.55 1.06
C LEU A 223 17.64 -7.65 1.70
N LYS A 224 17.01 -8.64 2.35
CA LYS A 224 17.63 -9.81 2.95
C LYS A 224 16.71 -11.03 2.84
N ASP A 225 17.29 -12.22 2.65
CA ASP A 225 16.50 -13.45 2.50
C ASP A 225 15.64 -13.76 3.73
N GLU A 226 16.14 -13.45 4.93
CA GLU A 226 15.46 -13.69 6.21
C GLU A 226 14.18 -12.85 6.34
N TYR A 227 14.08 -11.71 5.64
CA TYR A 227 12.88 -10.88 5.68
C TYR A 227 11.67 -11.53 5.00
N LYS A 228 11.91 -12.52 4.12
CA LYS A 228 10.84 -13.31 3.50
C LYS A 228 9.99 -14.05 4.52
N ASP A 229 10.57 -14.37 5.68
CA ASP A 229 9.89 -15.13 6.74
C ASP A 229 8.94 -14.28 7.59
N ILE A 230 9.06 -12.96 7.53
CA ILE A 230 8.28 -12.04 8.37
C ILE A 230 7.54 -10.97 7.59
N THR A 231 7.60 -10.96 6.24
CA THR A 231 7.07 -9.83 5.46
C THR A 231 5.90 -10.21 4.56
N VAL A 232 4.90 -9.34 4.59
CA VAL A 232 3.76 -9.28 3.67
C VAL A 232 3.86 -7.97 2.91
N THR A 233 4.10 -8.01 1.59
CA THR A 233 4.21 -6.81 0.76
C THR A 233 2.89 -6.52 0.06
N CYS A 234 2.37 -5.31 0.20
CA CYS A 234 1.11 -4.87 -0.40
C CYS A 234 1.38 -3.90 -1.54
N THR A 235 0.95 -4.22 -2.76
CA THR A 235 1.05 -3.39 -3.95
C THR A 235 -0.30 -3.25 -4.65
N SER A 236 -0.46 -2.21 -5.47
CA SER A 236 -1.69 -2.01 -6.24
C SER A 236 -1.44 -1.14 -7.48
N PRO A 237 -2.08 -1.43 -8.62
CA PRO A 237 -2.08 -0.54 -9.77
C PRO A 237 -2.94 0.72 -9.54
N GLY A 238 -3.69 0.77 -8.44
CA GLY A 238 -4.68 1.80 -8.15
C GLY A 238 -4.13 3.22 -8.15
N LYS A 239 -2.94 3.44 -7.57
CA LYS A 239 -2.29 4.76 -7.55
C LYS A 239 -1.54 5.03 -8.84
N THR A 240 -0.69 4.09 -9.26
CA THR A 240 0.17 4.22 -10.45
C THR A 240 -0.60 4.52 -11.73
N PHE A 241 -1.76 3.87 -11.91
CA PHE A 241 -2.56 3.98 -13.14
C PHE A 241 -3.90 4.70 -12.95
N ASN A 242 -4.11 5.34 -11.79
CA ASN A 242 -5.37 6.03 -11.46
C ASN A 242 -6.60 5.11 -11.52
N LEU A 243 -6.50 3.93 -10.92
CA LEU A 243 -7.51 2.87 -10.93
C LEU A 243 -8.05 2.54 -9.53
N ALA A 244 -7.93 3.47 -8.58
CA ALA A 244 -8.29 3.22 -7.17
C ALA A 244 -9.74 2.73 -6.99
N GLY A 245 -10.67 3.22 -7.83
CA GLY A 245 -12.07 2.82 -7.81
C GLY A 245 -12.33 1.36 -8.25
N LEU A 246 -11.36 0.71 -8.93
CA LEU A 246 -11.47 -0.69 -9.34
C LEU A 246 -11.08 -1.68 -8.22
N GLN A 247 -10.55 -1.19 -7.13
CA GLN A 247 -10.32 -1.93 -5.88
C GLN A 247 -9.58 -3.26 -6.06
N ILE A 248 -8.41 -3.24 -6.71
CA ILE A 248 -7.53 -4.41 -6.85
C ILE A 248 -6.20 -4.19 -6.16
N SER A 249 -5.71 -5.17 -5.43
CA SER A 249 -4.38 -5.17 -4.82
C SER A 249 -3.74 -6.54 -4.91
N ASN A 250 -2.41 -6.55 -4.99
CA ASN A 250 -1.57 -7.73 -4.97
C ASN A 250 -0.84 -7.78 -3.63
N ILE A 251 -1.10 -8.83 -2.87
CA ILE A 251 -0.46 -9.10 -1.59
C ILE A 251 0.52 -10.22 -1.83
N ILE A 252 1.80 -9.90 -1.72
CA ILE A 252 2.90 -10.77 -2.11
C ILE A 252 3.57 -11.29 -0.84
N ILE A 253 3.45 -12.60 -0.60
CA ILE A 253 3.89 -13.27 0.62
C ILE A 253 4.76 -14.47 0.24
N PRO A 254 6.10 -14.35 0.29
CA PRO A 254 7.00 -15.47 -0.04
C PRO A 254 6.82 -16.66 0.89
N ASN A 255 6.76 -16.44 2.21
CA ASN A 255 6.62 -17.49 3.21
C ASN A 255 5.27 -18.22 3.09
N ALA A 256 5.31 -19.53 2.87
CA ALA A 256 4.11 -20.33 2.65
C ALA A 256 3.19 -20.42 3.89
N SER A 257 3.76 -20.39 5.10
CA SER A 257 2.97 -20.43 6.34
C SER A 257 2.21 -19.13 6.55
N LEU A 258 2.90 -17.98 6.44
CA LEU A 258 2.26 -16.66 6.52
C LEU A 258 1.19 -16.50 5.45
N ARG A 259 1.48 -16.94 4.22
CA ARG A 259 0.52 -16.87 3.12
C ARG A 259 -0.74 -17.69 3.39
N LYS A 260 -0.57 -18.89 3.95
CA LYS A 260 -1.69 -19.76 4.32
C LYS A 260 -2.56 -19.11 5.42
N GLU A 261 -1.95 -18.51 6.43
CA GLU A 261 -2.68 -17.78 7.49
C GLU A 261 -3.45 -16.59 6.95
N PHE A 262 -2.85 -15.84 6.02
CA PHE A 262 -3.50 -14.70 5.39
C PHE A 262 -4.71 -15.08 4.53
N GLN A 263 -4.72 -16.28 3.94
CA GLN A 263 -5.77 -16.78 3.04
C GLN A 263 -6.95 -17.43 3.76
N HIS A 264 -6.83 -17.71 5.05
CA HIS A 264 -7.88 -18.32 5.88
C HIS A 264 -8.65 -17.29 6.70
#